data_2325c0000f1a6ce6fb0422a390030122
#
_entry.id   2325c0000f1a6ce6fb0422a390030122
#
_cell.length_a   1.000
_cell.length_b   1.000
_cell.length_c   1.000
_cell.angle_alpha   90.00
_cell.angle_beta   90.00
_cell.angle_gamma   90.00
#
_symmetry.space_group_name_H-M   'P 1'
#
loop_
_entity.id
_entity.type
_entity.pdbx_description
1 polymer ?
#
loop_
_entity_poly.entity_id
_entity_poly.type
_entity_poly.pdbx_seq_one_letter_code
_entity_poly.pdbx_strand_id
1 'polypeptide(L)'
;MAAGGAHAAMGTHNLLSGLGGPYLEVIAIDPSANAPDRARWFALDETPETADPHLTAWMLRVDDPVPSPETGPALGLARGDLSWRVTVREDGRMPFDGVGPALIAWDGAAPSLPTGAARLISVIAIHPDPTALGAFLDDLDLAAPVSVQAGESPRLLAAFDTPLGPRILTSDGRGIDVITERQAAMDLFHRTWRYLDRGDRVAEHDEAMIASAEASLWHWRRVGAATQWAIGEWQCSRVHAVLGDGERALAHAQRCLGIAEADRVDDFVPASAHEALSRAYAVLGDMEAAREERNLSYRLAVELDDEERDVIEHDLGTIPIPLG
;
A
#
# COMPACT_ATOMS: atom_id res chain seq x y z
N MET A 1 22.25 -4.52 -2.16
CA MET A 1 21.68 -4.66 -3.52
C MET A 1 22.43 -5.76 -4.26
N ALA A 2 21.73 -6.55 -5.05
CA ALA A 2 22.31 -7.57 -5.94
C ALA A 2 22.41 -7.02 -7.36
N ALA A 3 23.36 -7.52 -8.15
CA ALA A 3 23.42 -7.21 -9.58
C ALA A 3 22.20 -7.83 -10.26
N GLY A 4 21.43 -7.02 -10.97
CA GLY A 4 20.31 -7.49 -11.79
C GLY A 4 20.78 -7.96 -13.17
N GLY A 5 21.53 -7.14 -13.88
CA GLY A 5 22.15 -7.43 -15.16
C GLY A 5 21.84 -6.41 -16.26
N ALA A 6 22.25 -6.72 -17.47
CA ALA A 6 22.05 -5.88 -18.63
C ALA A 6 20.72 -6.21 -19.34
N HIS A 7 20.06 -5.18 -19.87
CA HIS A 7 18.89 -5.26 -20.73
C HIS A 7 19.30 -4.84 -22.15
N ALA A 8 19.82 -5.79 -22.92
CA ALA A 8 20.42 -5.52 -24.23
C ALA A 8 19.47 -4.79 -25.19
N ALA A 9 18.18 -5.13 -25.17
CA ALA A 9 17.16 -4.51 -26.04
C ALA A 9 16.88 -3.02 -25.67
N MET A 10 17.25 -2.58 -24.46
CA MET A 10 17.00 -1.22 -23.96
C MET A 10 18.31 -0.46 -23.71
N GLY A 11 19.47 -1.11 -23.83
CA GLY A 11 20.77 -0.49 -23.57
C GLY A 11 20.90 0.02 -22.12
N THR A 12 20.40 -0.76 -21.15
CA THR A 12 20.39 -0.39 -19.73
C THR A 12 20.90 -1.53 -18.86
N HIS A 13 21.29 -1.22 -17.64
CA HIS A 13 21.64 -2.19 -16.60
C HIS A 13 21.04 -1.80 -15.25
N ASN A 14 20.95 -2.74 -14.32
CA ASN A 14 20.31 -2.49 -13.03
C ASN A 14 20.99 -3.17 -11.84
N LEU A 15 20.64 -2.64 -10.66
CA LEU A 15 20.84 -3.27 -9.34
C LEU A 15 19.47 -3.46 -8.69
N LEU A 16 19.30 -4.57 -7.96
CA LEU A 16 18.03 -4.96 -7.35
C LEU A 16 18.17 -5.09 -5.84
N SER A 17 17.12 -4.72 -5.10
CA SER A 17 17.00 -4.93 -3.66
C SER A 17 15.59 -5.44 -3.33
N GLY A 18 15.47 -6.64 -2.77
CA GLY A 18 14.19 -7.18 -2.33
C GLY A 18 13.61 -6.39 -1.15
N LEU A 19 12.29 -6.22 -1.14
CA LEU A 19 11.53 -5.47 -0.14
C LEU A 19 10.49 -6.34 0.59
N GLY A 20 10.65 -7.67 0.50
CA GLY A 20 9.72 -8.60 1.17
C GLY A 20 8.52 -9.05 0.31
N GLY A 21 8.58 -8.84 -0.98
CA GLY A 21 7.57 -9.16 -2.01
C GLY A 21 7.91 -8.35 -3.23
N PRO A 22 7.67 -7.03 -3.24
CA PRO A 22 8.19 -6.15 -4.28
C PRO A 22 9.71 -6.01 -4.19
N TYR A 23 10.31 -5.33 -5.17
CA TYR A 23 11.72 -4.98 -5.14
C TYR A 23 11.94 -3.53 -5.60
N LEU A 24 13.02 -2.94 -5.12
CA LEU A 24 13.54 -1.67 -5.61
C LEU A 24 14.59 -1.96 -6.68
N GLU A 25 14.49 -1.27 -7.79
CA GLU A 25 15.43 -1.31 -8.89
C GLU A 25 16.14 0.04 -9.04
N VAL A 26 17.46 0.03 -9.09
CA VAL A 26 18.25 1.17 -9.55
C VAL A 26 18.72 0.84 -10.96
N ILE A 27 18.24 1.62 -11.92
CA ILE A 27 18.49 1.42 -13.34
C ILE A 27 19.24 2.61 -13.94
N ALA A 28 20.14 2.32 -14.87
CA ALA A 28 20.90 3.34 -15.59
C ALA A 28 21.13 2.90 -17.05
N ILE A 29 21.49 3.86 -17.90
CA ILE A 29 22.01 3.57 -19.23
C ILE A 29 23.32 2.81 -19.09
N ASP A 30 23.47 1.72 -19.82
CA ASP A 30 24.73 0.97 -19.88
C ASP A 30 25.67 1.64 -20.90
N PRO A 31 26.78 2.25 -20.45
CA PRO A 31 27.69 2.94 -21.35
C PRO A 31 28.43 2.02 -22.32
N SER A 32 28.40 0.71 -22.08
CA SER A 32 29.00 -0.31 -22.94
C SER A 32 28.02 -0.90 -23.96
N ALA A 33 26.73 -0.65 -23.80
CA ALA A 33 25.69 -1.17 -24.69
C ALA A 33 25.54 -0.31 -25.96
N ASN A 34 25.11 -0.95 -27.07
CA ASN A 34 24.69 -0.22 -28.24
C ASN A 34 23.40 0.58 -27.92
N ALA A 35 23.23 1.73 -28.56
CA ALA A 35 21.98 2.47 -28.49
C ALA A 35 20.85 1.61 -29.08
N PRO A 36 19.69 1.51 -28.42
CA PRO A 36 18.54 0.80 -28.94
C PRO A 36 17.91 1.56 -30.12
N ASP A 37 17.18 0.85 -31.00
CA ASP A 37 16.44 1.46 -32.12
C ASP A 37 15.15 2.17 -31.72
N ARG A 38 14.93 2.36 -30.42
CA ARG A 38 13.76 3.01 -29.83
C ARG A 38 14.16 3.86 -28.62
N ALA A 39 13.27 4.73 -28.18
CA ALA A 39 13.46 5.42 -26.89
C ALA A 39 13.58 4.42 -25.72
N ARG A 40 14.51 4.67 -24.82
CA ARG A 40 14.66 3.87 -23.60
C ARG A 40 13.46 4.07 -22.70
N TRP A 41 13.08 3.03 -22.00
CA TRP A 41 12.05 3.06 -20.97
C TRP A 41 12.38 4.05 -19.83
N PHE A 42 11.35 4.43 -19.06
CA PHE A 42 11.46 5.30 -17.86
C PHE A 42 12.03 6.69 -18.15
N ALA A 43 11.87 7.18 -19.39
CA ALA A 43 12.41 8.46 -19.86
C ALA A 43 13.92 8.62 -19.61
N LEU A 44 14.68 7.52 -19.61
CA LEU A 44 16.13 7.56 -19.32
C LEU A 44 16.93 8.39 -20.33
N ASP A 45 16.46 8.52 -21.58
CA ASP A 45 17.11 9.37 -22.58
C ASP A 45 16.92 10.88 -22.30
N GLU A 46 15.94 11.24 -21.45
CA GLU A 46 15.68 12.62 -21.04
C GLU A 46 16.35 12.95 -19.69
N THR A 47 16.88 11.93 -19.00
CA THR A 47 17.53 12.08 -17.70
C THR A 47 19.00 12.49 -17.89
N PRO A 48 19.42 13.67 -17.36
CA PRO A 48 20.82 14.08 -17.45
C PRO A 48 21.77 13.08 -16.77
N GLU A 49 22.94 12.83 -17.33
CA GLU A 49 23.96 11.95 -16.71
C GLU A 49 24.38 12.40 -15.30
N THR A 50 24.22 13.68 -15.01
CA THR A 50 24.55 14.28 -13.71
C THR A 50 23.37 14.36 -12.76
N ALA A 51 22.21 13.81 -13.14
CA ALA A 51 21.04 13.81 -12.27
C ALA A 51 21.26 12.94 -11.03
N ASP A 52 20.86 13.45 -9.88
CA ASP A 52 20.78 12.63 -8.68
C ASP A 52 19.78 11.50 -8.84
N PRO A 53 20.00 10.33 -8.23
CA PRO A 53 19.03 9.24 -8.23
C PRO A 53 17.68 9.72 -7.68
N HIS A 54 16.62 9.48 -8.44
CA HIS A 54 15.24 9.84 -8.08
C HIS A 54 14.28 8.74 -8.49
N LEU A 55 13.05 8.80 -7.99
CA LEU A 55 12.00 7.84 -8.34
C LEU A 55 11.48 8.16 -9.76
N THR A 56 11.71 7.28 -10.71
CA THR A 56 11.31 7.51 -12.12
C THR A 56 10.11 6.71 -12.54
N ALA A 57 9.89 5.56 -11.91
CA ALA A 57 8.91 4.58 -12.39
C ALA A 57 8.49 3.62 -11.29
N TRP A 58 7.35 3.02 -11.50
CA TRP A 58 6.92 1.83 -10.79
C TRP A 58 6.22 0.88 -11.75
N MET A 59 6.21 -0.41 -11.40
CA MET A 59 5.61 -1.44 -12.23
C MET A 59 4.65 -2.29 -11.42
N LEU A 60 3.58 -2.71 -12.08
CA LEU A 60 2.61 -3.64 -11.55
C LEU A 60 2.77 -4.99 -12.22
N ARG A 61 2.87 -6.02 -11.41
CA ARG A 61 2.76 -7.38 -11.89
C ARG A 61 1.28 -7.69 -12.20
N VAL A 62 1.04 -8.18 -13.40
CA VAL A 62 -0.26 -8.64 -13.89
C VAL A 62 -0.08 -10.01 -14.55
N ASP A 63 -1.17 -10.73 -14.78
CA ASP A 63 -1.12 -12.00 -15.50
C ASP A 63 -0.85 -11.80 -17.00
N ASP A 64 -1.46 -10.77 -17.58
CA ASP A 64 -1.23 -10.38 -18.97
C ASP A 64 -1.17 -8.84 -19.09
N PRO A 65 -0.04 -8.27 -19.56
CA PRO A 65 0.11 -6.83 -19.72
C PRO A 65 -0.64 -6.36 -20.98
N VAL A 66 -1.93 -6.12 -20.86
CA VAL A 66 -2.78 -5.68 -21.96
C VAL A 66 -2.35 -4.28 -22.42
N PRO A 67 -1.99 -4.13 -23.72
CA PRO A 67 -1.63 -2.83 -24.28
C PRO A 67 -2.80 -1.84 -24.24
N SER A 68 -2.49 -0.58 -23.96
CA SER A 68 -3.45 0.51 -24.04
C SER A 68 -2.79 1.77 -24.59
N PRO A 69 -3.54 2.80 -25.01
CA PRO A 69 -2.97 4.08 -25.39
C PRO A 69 -2.09 4.71 -24.29
N GLU A 70 -2.42 4.46 -23.03
CA GLU A 70 -1.70 5.00 -21.88
C GLU A 70 -0.41 4.23 -21.58
N THR A 71 -0.44 2.90 -21.63
CA THR A 71 0.70 2.06 -21.24
C THR A 71 1.63 1.72 -22.42
N GLY A 72 1.15 1.85 -23.65
CA GLY A 72 1.86 1.45 -24.85
C GLY A 72 1.84 -0.06 -25.14
N PRO A 73 2.60 -0.52 -26.14
CA PRO A 73 2.68 -1.94 -26.51
C PRO A 73 3.41 -2.77 -25.45
N ALA A 74 3.03 -4.06 -25.34
CA ALA A 74 3.76 -5.02 -24.55
C ALA A 74 4.97 -5.56 -25.32
N LEU A 75 6.17 -5.41 -24.77
CA LEU A 75 7.42 -5.90 -25.33
C LEU A 75 7.84 -7.19 -24.64
N GLY A 76 8.17 -8.22 -25.42
CA GLY A 76 8.80 -9.44 -24.91
C GLY A 76 10.31 -9.21 -24.73
N LEU A 77 10.80 -9.46 -23.53
CA LEU A 77 12.20 -9.31 -23.14
C LEU A 77 12.70 -10.59 -22.50
N ALA A 78 14.01 -10.84 -22.60
CA ALA A 78 14.63 -11.98 -21.94
C ALA A 78 16.03 -11.63 -21.43
N ARG A 79 16.44 -12.30 -20.36
CA ARG A 79 17.78 -12.22 -19.77
C ARG A 79 18.13 -13.51 -19.06
N GLY A 80 19.11 -14.25 -19.58
CA GLY A 80 19.39 -15.61 -19.06
C GLY A 80 18.16 -16.50 -19.19
N ASP A 81 17.77 -17.13 -18.09
CA ASP A 81 16.58 -17.99 -18.03
C ASP A 81 15.29 -17.24 -17.74
N LEU A 82 15.36 -15.92 -17.55
CA LEU A 82 14.19 -15.08 -17.30
C LEU A 82 13.64 -14.52 -18.61
N SER A 83 12.31 -14.62 -18.76
CA SER A 83 11.58 -13.93 -19.82
C SER A 83 10.35 -13.25 -19.23
N TRP A 84 10.00 -12.10 -19.80
CA TRP A 84 8.86 -11.31 -19.34
C TRP A 84 8.31 -10.44 -20.46
N ARG A 85 7.08 -10.00 -20.31
CA ARG A 85 6.44 -8.99 -21.15
C ARG A 85 6.21 -7.75 -20.30
N VAL A 86 6.51 -6.59 -20.83
CA VAL A 86 6.35 -5.30 -20.15
C VAL A 86 5.79 -4.26 -21.11
N THR A 87 4.83 -3.45 -20.65
CA THR A 87 4.33 -2.34 -21.45
C THR A 87 5.34 -1.21 -21.48
N VAL A 88 5.67 -0.73 -22.67
CA VAL A 88 6.61 0.39 -22.87
C VAL A 88 6.10 1.26 -24.00
N ARG A 89 5.81 2.52 -23.71
CA ARG A 89 5.40 3.51 -24.70
C ARG A 89 6.48 3.73 -25.76
N GLU A 90 6.09 4.15 -26.95
CA GLU A 90 7.04 4.42 -28.03
C GLU A 90 8.03 5.55 -27.69
N ASP A 91 7.57 6.54 -26.92
CA ASP A 91 8.38 7.65 -26.43
C ASP A 91 9.24 7.31 -25.20
N GLY A 92 9.12 6.10 -24.66
CA GLY A 92 9.83 5.63 -23.48
C GLY A 92 9.36 6.20 -22.15
N ARG A 93 8.38 7.11 -22.15
CA ARG A 93 7.87 7.75 -20.93
C ARG A 93 6.92 6.80 -20.18
N MET A 94 6.79 7.05 -18.88
CA MET A 94 5.82 6.35 -18.06
C MET A 94 4.39 6.84 -18.32
N PRO A 95 3.36 6.00 -18.12
CA PRO A 95 1.96 6.38 -18.24
C PRO A 95 1.59 7.55 -17.32
N PHE A 96 0.49 8.26 -17.65
CA PHE A 96 -0.05 9.35 -16.84
C PHE A 96 1.04 10.36 -16.43
N ASP A 97 1.72 10.92 -17.43
CA ASP A 97 2.77 11.93 -17.25
C ASP A 97 3.87 11.53 -16.25
N GLY A 98 4.19 10.24 -16.15
CA GLY A 98 5.26 9.71 -15.31
C GLY A 98 4.80 9.12 -13.98
N VAL A 99 3.53 9.21 -13.61
CA VAL A 99 3.05 8.73 -12.30
C VAL A 99 2.25 7.43 -12.34
N GLY A 100 1.80 7.00 -13.52
CA GLY A 100 1.15 5.71 -13.71
C GLY A 100 2.15 4.56 -13.82
N PRO A 101 1.73 3.30 -13.57
CA PRO A 101 2.61 2.14 -13.67
C PRO A 101 2.78 1.64 -15.09
N ALA A 102 3.93 1.04 -15.38
CA ALA A 102 4.03 0.05 -16.45
C ALA A 102 3.52 -1.31 -15.95
N LEU A 103 3.00 -2.13 -16.87
CA LEU A 103 2.50 -3.47 -16.55
C LEU A 103 3.55 -4.51 -16.93
N ILE A 104 3.81 -5.47 -16.03
CA ILE A 104 4.78 -6.55 -16.28
C ILE A 104 4.17 -7.91 -15.98
N ALA A 105 4.40 -8.88 -16.87
CA ALA A 105 4.10 -10.29 -16.65
C ALA A 105 5.37 -11.13 -16.87
N TRP A 106 5.63 -12.05 -15.97
CA TRP A 106 6.74 -13.00 -16.08
C TRP A 106 6.28 -14.28 -16.77
N ASP A 107 7.04 -14.73 -17.77
CA ASP A 107 6.79 -16.02 -18.41
C ASP A 107 7.43 -17.14 -17.55
N GLY A 108 6.83 -17.42 -16.41
CA GLY A 108 7.35 -18.34 -15.41
C GLY A 108 7.55 -17.68 -14.05
N ALA A 109 8.52 -18.16 -13.27
CA ALA A 109 8.79 -17.58 -11.94
C ALA A 109 9.46 -16.20 -12.06
N ALA A 110 8.92 -15.22 -11.34
CA ALA A 110 9.58 -13.93 -11.17
C ALA A 110 10.92 -14.09 -10.44
N PRO A 111 11.88 -13.15 -10.58
CA PRO A 111 13.15 -13.21 -9.89
C PRO A 111 12.94 -13.33 -8.38
N SER A 112 13.53 -14.35 -7.75
CA SER A 112 13.59 -14.45 -6.30
C SER A 112 14.78 -13.64 -5.80
N LEU A 113 14.49 -12.62 -5.02
CA LEU A 113 15.52 -11.78 -4.39
C LEU A 113 15.55 -12.05 -2.89
N PRO A 114 16.74 -12.05 -2.26
CA PRO A 114 16.81 -12.05 -0.81
C PRO A 114 16.02 -10.87 -0.24
N THR A 115 15.23 -11.12 0.79
CA THR A 115 14.50 -10.06 1.48
C THR A 115 15.51 -9.09 2.08
N GLY A 116 15.47 -7.84 1.64
CA GLY A 116 16.22 -6.74 2.22
C GLY A 116 15.65 -6.33 3.59
N ALA A 117 16.38 -5.45 4.26
CA ALA A 117 15.94 -4.91 5.55
C ALA A 117 14.95 -3.74 5.40
N ALA A 118 14.66 -3.28 4.19
CA ALA A 118 13.68 -2.24 3.90
C ALA A 118 12.37 -2.88 3.42
N ARG A 119 11.25 -2.22 3.73
CA ARG A 119 9.89 -2.62 3.29
C ARG A 119 9.24 -1.43 2.58
N LEU A 120 8.60 -1.68 1.44
CA LEU A 120 7.72 -0.71 0.80
C LEU A 120 6.45 -0.55 1.66
N ILE A 121 6.10 0.68 1.98
CA ILE A 121 4.89 1.03 2.74
C ILE A 121 3.76 1.39 1.80
N SER A 122 4.00 2.36 0.90
CA SER A 122 2.97 2.83 -0.04
C SER A 122 3.60 3.50 -1.25
N VAL A 123 2.79 3.60 -2.31
CA VAL A 123 3.03 4.48 -3.45
C VAL A 123 1.99 5.58 -3.44
N ILE A 124 2.40 6.82 -3.68
CA ILE A 124 1.51 7.98 -3.78
C ILE A 124 1.71 8.59 -5.17
N ALA A 125 0.65 8.59 -5.95
CA ALA A 125 0.63 9.18 -7.29
C ALA A 125 -0.23 10.46 -7.25
N ILE A 126 0.38 11.59 -7.54
CA ILE A 126 -0.30 12.90 -7.59
C ILE A 126 -0.42 13.28 -9.05
N HIS A 127 -1.64 13.59 -9.51
CA HIS A 127 -1.91 13.92 -10.91
C HIS A 127 -2.99 15.01 -11.03
N PRO A 128 -2.93 15.90 -12.05
CA PRO A 128 -4.00 16.87 -12.31
C PRO A 128 -5.36 16.23 -12.61
N ASP A 129 -5.37 15.05 -13.22
CA ASP A 129 -6.56 14.21 -13.39
C ASP A 129 -6.42 12.89 -12.61
N PRO A 130 -6.70 12.90 -11.30
CA PRO A 130 -6.61 11.70 -10.47
C PRO A 130 -7.71 10.68 -10.80
N THR A 131 -8.82 11.11 -11.41
CA THR A 131 -9.95 10.23 -11.73
C THR A 131 -9.59 9.22 -12.81
N ALA A 132 -8.94 9.67 -13.89
CA ALA A 132 -8.50 8.78 -14.96
C ALA A 132 -7.46 7.76 -14.48
N LEU A 133 -6.48 8.20 -13.68
CA LEU A 133 -5.49 7.30 -13.08
C LEU A 133 -6.15 6.33 -12.08
N GLY A 134 -7.07 6.81 -11.24
CA GLY A 134 -7.81 5.97 -10.30
C GLY A 134 -8.61 4.88 -11.01
N ALA A 135 -9.39 5.24 -12.03
CA ALA A 135 -10.14 4.28 -12.84
C ALA A 135 -9.24 3.23 -13.50
N PHE A 136 -8.11 3.64 -14.06
CA PHE A 136 -7.13 2.73 -14.64
C PHE A 136 -6.59 1.71 -13.60
N LEU A 137 -6.31 2.15 -12.38
CA LEU A 137 -5.81 1.26 -11.31
C LEU A 137 -6.91 0.35 -10.76
N ASP A 138 -8.17 0.83 -10.70
CA ASP A 138 -9.32 0.03 -10.27
C ASP A 138 -9.65 -1.06 -11.30
N ASP A 139 -9.52 -0.77 -12.60
CA ASP A 139 -9.68 -1.77 -13.68
C ASP A 139 -8.64 -2.89 -13.62
N LEU A 140 -7.47 -2.62 -13.05
CA LEU A 140 -6.42 -3.62 -12.85
C LEU A 140 -6.63 -4.49 -11.59
N ASP A 141 -7.67 -4.20 -10.80
CA ASP A 141 -7.94 -4.85 -9.50
C ASP A 141 -6.66 -4.91 -8.61
N LEU A 142 -5.99 -3.78 -8.50
CA LEU A 142 -4.64 -3.66 -7.97
C LEU A 142 -4.55 -4.03 -6.49
N ALA A 143 -3.83 -5.09 -6.20
CA ALA A 143 -3.51 -5.55 -4.84
C ALA A 143 -2.24 -4.86 -4.29
N ALA A 144 -2.27 -3.53 -4.06
CA ALA A 144 -1.13 -2.78 -3.52
C ALA A 144 -1.58 -1.52 -2.75
N PRO A 145 -0.81 -1.07 -1.75
CA PRO A 145 -1.12 0.14 -0.97
C PRO A 145 -0.79 1.40 -1.77
N VAL A 146 -1.70 1.83 -2.62
CA VAL A 146 -1.56 3.01 -3.49
C VAL A 146 -2.59 4.07 -3.12
N SER A 147 -2.13 5.33 -2.99
CA SER A 147 -2.96 6.55 -2.89
C SER A 147 -2.87 7.32 -4.19
N VAL A 148 -4.00 7.77 -4.73
CA VAL A 148 -4.08 8.62 -5.91
C VAL A 148 -4.68 9.95 -5.51
N GLN A 149 -3.93 11.04 -5.71
CA GLN A 149 -4.30 12.35 -5.22
C GLN A 149 -4.35 13.40 -6.33
N ALA A 150 -5.20 14.41 -6.17
CA ALA A 150 -5.19 15.58 -7.01
C ALA A 150 -3.98 16.49 -6.70
N GLY A 151 -3.38 17.09 -7.72
CA GLY A 151 -2.34 18.10 -7.57
C GLY A 151 -2.07 18.86 -8.85
N GLU A 152 -1.38 19.98 -8.76
CA GLU A 152 -1.15 20.87 -9.91
C GLU A 152 -0.19 20.27 -10.95
N SER A 153 0.69 19.40 -10.55
CA SER A 153 1.67 18.74 -11.40
C SER A 153 1.86 17.28 -11.02
N PRO A 154 2.18 16.41 -12.00
CA PRO A 154 2.45 15.01 -11.74
C PRO A 154 3.63 14.83 -10.78
N ARG A 155 3.44 14.01 -9.73
CA ARG A 155 4.49 13.64 -8.76
C ARG A 155 4.28 12.19 -8.33
N LEU A 156 5.36 11.43 -8.33
CA LEU A 156 5.39 10.07 -7.82
C LEU A 156 6.21 10.02 -6.54
N LEU A 157 5.67 9.39 -5.50
CA LEU A 157 6.34 9.19 -4.22
C LEU A 157 6.23 7.72 -3.82
N ALA A 158 7.27 7.20 -3.16
CA ALA A 158 7.24 5.89 -2.54
C ALA A 158 7.77 5.98 -1.12
N ALA A 159 6.99 5.48 -0.16
CA ALA A 159 7.34 5.45 1.25
C ALA A 159 7.93 4.10 1.63
N PHE A 160 8.99 4.13 2.42
CA PHE A 160 9.70 2.94 2.88
C PHE A 160 9.93 2.98 4.39
N ASP A 161 9.79 1.84 5.02
CA ASP A 161 10.34 1.60 6.34
C ASP A 161 11.72 0.94 6.20
N THR A 162 12.72 1.50 6.90
CA THR A 162 14.10 1.02 6.79
C THR A 162 14.75 0.92 8.18
N PRO A 163 15.82 0.15 8.36
CA PRO A 163 16.55 0.10 9.63
C PRO A 163 17.06 1.46 10.12
N LEU A 164 17.17 2.44 9.22
CA LEU A 164 17.58 3.82 9.53
C LEU A 164 16.36 4.75 9.71
N GLY A 165 15.18 4.18 9.89
CA GLY A 165 13.90 4.88 10.00
C GLY A 165 13.21 5.14 8.65
N PRO A 166 12.06 5.84 8.66
CA PRO A 166 11.27 6.12 7.48
C PRO A 166 12.04 6.85 6.39
N ARG A 167 11.78 6.50 5.13
CA ARG A 167 12.32 7.17 3.94
C ARG A 167 11.24 7.34 2.91
N ILE A 168 11.29 8.46 2.18
CA ILE A 168 10.40 8.73 1.05
C ILE A 168 11.27 9.10 -0.13
N LEU A 169 11.13 8.35 -1.22
CA LEU A 169 11.68 8.70 -2.53
C LEU A 169 10.62 9.46 -3.31
N THR A 170 11.06 10.47 -4.07
CA THR A 170 10.17 11.32 -4.87
C THR A 170 10.72 11.48 -6.28
N SER A 171 9.84 11.74 -7.24
CA SER A 171 10.23 11.96 -8.63
C SER A 171 10.86 13.32 -8.88
N ASP A 172 10.68 14.28 -7.98
CA ASP A 172 11.12 15.67 -8.13
C ASP A 172 12.16 16.11 -7.09
N GLY A 173 12.63 15.21 -6.24
CA GLY A 173 13.58 15.49 -5.18
C GLY A 173 13.02 16.33 -4.02
N ARG A 174 11.75 16.78 -4.10
CA ARG A 174 11.08 17.49 -3.00
C ARG A 174 10.54 16.52 -1.97
N GLY A 175 10.54 16.89 -0.70
CA GLY A 175 9.96 16.09 0.36
C GLY A 175 8.44 15.94 0.22
N ILE A 176 7.85 15.11 1.08
CA ILE A 176 6.39 15.04 1.24
C ILE A 176 5.94 16.12 2.23
N ASP A 177 4.86 16.82 1.91
CA ASP A 177 4.19 17.73 2.83
C ASP A 177 3.12 17.01 3.67
N VAL A 178 2.71 17.65 4.79
CA VAL A 178 1.76 17.09 5.75
C VAL A 178 0.38 16.82 5.13
N ILE A 179 -0.06 17.66 4.17
CA ILE A 179 -1.38 17.52 3.52
C ILE A 179 -1.38 16.27 2.66
N THR A 180 -0.37 16.10 1.82
CA THR A 180 -0.17 14.90 0.97
C THR A 180 -0.08 13.63 1.82
N GLU A 181 0.64 13.67 2.94
CA GLU A 181 0.80 12.51 3.81
C GLU A 181 -0.49 12.15 4.56
N ARG A 182 -1.27 13.13 5.02
CA ARG A 182 -2.61 12.91 5.58
C ARG A 182 -3.56 12.30 4.57
N GLN A 183 -3.56 12.83 3.34
CA GLN A 183 -4.42 12.29 2.30
C GLN A 183 -4.07 10.82 2.00
N ALA A 184 -2.78 10.49 1.95
CA ALA A 184 -2.36 9.10 1.78
C ALA A 184 -2.86 8.19 2.91
N ALA A 185 -2.79 8.65 4.17
CA ALA A 185 -3.33 7.89 5.29
C ALA A 185 -4.84 7.65 5.17
N MET A 186 -5.61 8.66 4.77
CA MET A 186 -7.06 8.56 4.57
C MET A 186 -7.42 7.64 3.40
N ASP A 187 -6.76 7.78 2.26
CA ASP A 187 -7.01 6.96 1.07
C ASP A 187 -6.77 5.48 1.37
N LEU A 188 -5.68 5.18 2.08
CA LEU A 188 -5.34 3.81 2.47
C LEU A 188 -6.31 3.24 3.51
N PHE A 189 -6.79 4.07 4.44
CA PHE A 189 -7.86 3.71 5.36
C PHE A 189 -9.14 3.30 4.62
N HIS A 190 -9.61 4.12 3.67
CA HIS A 190 -10.78 3.81 2.85
C HIS A 190 -10.54 2.62 1.92
N ARG A 191 -9.32 2.46 1.40
CA ARG A 191 -8.97 1.29 0.59
C ARG A 191 -9.08 -0.01 1.39
N THR A 192 -8.67 -0.01 2.66
CA THR A 192 -8.86 -1.15 3.57
C THR A 192 -10.33 -1.54 3.68
N TRP A 193 -11.22 -0.56 3.82
CA TRP A 193 -12.66 -0.81 3.88
C TRP A 193 -13.22 -1.39 2.58
N ARG A 194 -12.76 -0.91 1.42
CA ARG A 194 -13.17 -1.51 0.13
C ARG A 194 -12.85 -3.01 0.06
N TYR A 195 -11.75 -3.46 0.65
CA TYR A 195 -11.45 -4.89 0.75
C TYR A 195 -12.27 -5.59 1.82
N LEU A 196 -12.50 -4.98 2.99
CA LEU A 196 -13.32 -5.56 4.05
C LEU A 196 -14.76 -5.83 3.58
N ASP A 197 -15.32 -4.93 2.80
CA ASP A 197 -16.69 -5.01 2.27
C ASP A 197 -16.83 -5.98 1.07
N ARG A 198 -15.73 -6.42 0.52
CA ARG A 198 -15.70 -7.28 -0.66
C ARG A 198 -16.01 -8.74 -0.29
N GLY A 199 -17.06 -9.31 -0.91
CA GLY A 199 -17.48 -10.70 -0.66
C GLY A 199 -16.68 -11.76 -1.47
N ASP A 200 -15.93 -11.35 -2.48
CA ASP A 200 -15.20 -12.19 -3.44
C ASP A 200 -13.68 -12.08 -3.30
N ARG A 201 -13.19 -11.77 -2.08
CA ARG A 201 -11.75 -11.64 -1.83
C ARG A 201 -11.00 -12.94 -2.13
N VAL A 202 -9.83 -12.75 -2.73
CA VAL A 202 -8.80 -13.78 -2.91
C VAL A 202 -7.59 -13.44 -2.03
N ALA A 203 -6.60 -14.34 -1.95
CA ALA A 203 -5.45 -14.16 -1.07
C ALA A 203 -4.68 -12.86 -1.32
N GLU A 204 -4.57 -12.45 -2.57
CA GLU A 204 -3.91 -11.20 -2.96
C GLU A 204 -4.65 -9.97 -2.41
N HIS A 205 -5.99 -10.02 -2.36
CA HIS A 205 -6.81 -8.96 -1.75
C HIS A 205 -6.63 -8.91 -0.23
N ASP A 206 -6.50 -10.06 0.43
CA ASP A 206 -6.26 -10.14 1.86
C ASP A 206 -4.87 -9.56 2.22
N GLU A 207 -3.84 -9.88 1.43
CA GLU A 207 -2.51 -9.28 1.58
C GLU A 207 -2.54 -7.75 1.37
N ALA A 208 -3.24 -7.28 0.33
CA ALA A 208 -3.39 -5.85 0.05
C ALA A 208 -4.19 -5.12 1.13
N MET A 209 -5.19 -5.76 1.73
CA MET A 209 -5.97 -5.25 2.85
C MET A 209 -5.07 -5.01 4.08
N ILE A 210 -4.26 -6.00 4.45
CA ILE A 210 -3.28 -5.88 5.54
C ILE A 210 -2.31 -4.73 5.23
N ALA A 211 -1.71 -4.74 4.03
CA ALA A 211 -0.74 -3.73 3.64
C ALA A 211 -1.33 -2.31 3.65
N SER A 212 -2.60 -2.15 3.22
CA SER A 212 -3.27 -0.84 3.22
C SER A 212 -3.56 -0.35 4.63
N ALA A 213 -4.02 -1.21 5.55
CA ALA A 213 -4.27 -0.85 6.95
C ALA A 213 -2.97 -0.46 7.66
N GLU A 214 -1.93 -1.26 7.53
CA GLU A 214 -0.61 -0.96 8.11
C GLU A 214 0.01 0.32 7.54
N ALA A 215 -0.13 0.56 6.23
CA ALA A 215 0.38 1.77 5.59
C ALA A 215 -0.41 3.02 6.04
N SER A 216 -1.74 2.94 6.17
CA SER A 216 -2.56 4.01 6.74
C SER A 216 -2.06 4.39 8.15
N LEU A 217 -1.93 3.40 9.03
CA LEU A 217 -1.42 3.60 10.40
C LEU A 217 -0.01 4.20 10.39
N TRP A 218 0.89 3.73 9.51
CA TRP A 218 2.25 4.24 9.38
C TRP A 218 2.27 5.74 9.03
N HIS A 219 1.44 6.18 8.08
CA HIS A 219 1.31 7.60 7.73
C HIS A 219 0.69 8.39 8.87
N TRP A 220 -0.37 7.89 9.52
CA TRP A 220 -0.98 8.57 10.66
C TRP A 220 -0.01 8.75 11.83
N ARG A 221 0.88 7.81 12.09
CA ARG A 221 1.91 7.94 13.13
C ARG A 221 2.88 9.09 12.88
N ARG A 222 3.00 9.55 11.65
CA ARG A 222 3.88 10.66 11.27
C ARG A 222 3.19 12.02 11.33
N VAL A 223 1.91 12.09 11.00
CA VAL A 223 1.18 13.38 10.81
C VAL A 223 -0.12 13.47 11.61
N GLY A 224 -0.56 12.41 12.27
CA GLY A 224 -1.76 12.35 13.10
C GLY A 224 -1.50 12.64 14.58
N ALA A 225 -2.56 12.53 15.35
CA ALA A 225 -2.57 12.58 16.82
C ALA A 225 -3.06 11.23 17.38
N ALA A 226 -3.18 11.14 18.71
CA ALA A 226 -3.57 9.91 19.41
C ALA A 226 -4.87 9.29 18.87
N THR A 227 -5.87 10.11 18.54
CA THR A 227 -7.14 9.64 17.96
C THR A 227 -6.91 8.86 16.66
N GLN A 228 -6.15 9.43 15.71
CA GLN A 228 -5.84 8.76 14.43
C GLN A 228 -4.97 7.51 14.63
N TRP A 229 -4.06 7.52 15.60
CA TRP A 229 -3.25 6.34 15.93
C TRP A 229 -4.10 5.21 16.49
N ALA A 230 -5.02 5.52 17.40
CA ALA A 230 -5.93 4.53 17.99
C ALA A 230 -6.88 3.95 16.94
N ILE A 231 -7.48 4.78 16.07
CA ILE A 231 -8.35 4.34 14.98
C ILE A 231 -7.57 3.45 13.98
N GLY A 232 -6.32 3.79 13.67
CA GLY A 232 -5.47 2.97 12.82
C GLY A 232 -5.17 1.59 13.43
N GLU A 233 -4.89 1.52 14.74
CA GLU A 233 -4.72 0.25 15.47
C GLU A 233 -6.03 -0.55 15.49
N TRP A 234 -7.17 0.10 15.71
CA TRP A 234 -8.49 -0.52 15.64
C TRP A 234 -8.74 -1.15 14.26
N GLN A 235 -8.47 -0.41 13.16
CA GLN A 235 -8.64 -0.95 11.82
C GLN A 235 -7.73 -2.14 11.55
N CYS A 236 -6.47 -2.10 11.97
CA CYS A 236 -5.55 -3.24 11.86
C CYS A 236 -6.08 -4.45 12.65
N SER A 237 -6.61 -4.24 13.86
CA SER A 237 -7.26 -5.30 14.63
C SER A 237 -8.42 -5.93 13.86
N ARG A 238 -9.29 -5.10 13.29
CA ARG A 238 -10.44 -5.55 12.48
C ARG A 238 -10.00 -6.42 11.30
N VAL A 239 -8.98 -5.99 10.57
CA VAL A 239 -8.42 -6.74 9.43
C VAL A 239 -7.93 -8.11 9.86
N HIS A 240 -7.09 -8.19 10.88
CA HIS A 240 -6.57 -9.47 11.38
C HIS A 240 -7.67 -10.37 11.91
N ALA A 241 -8.68 -9.82 12.60
CA ALA A 241 -9.81 -10.60 13.09
C ALA A 241 -10.64 -11.22 11.94
N VAL A 242 -10.91 -10.46 10.87
CA VAL A 242 -11.63 -10.95 9.69
C VAL A 242 -10.86 -12.07 8.98
N LEU A 243 -9.53 -12.03 9.03
CA LEU A 243 -8.66 -13.07 8.48
C LEU A 243 -8.43 -14.26 9.43
N GLY A 244 -9.02 -14.25 10.61
CA GLY A 244 -8.90 -15.32 11.60
C GLY A 244 -7.59 -15.31 12.40
N ASP A 245 -6.77 -14.25 12.29
CA ASP A 245 -5.55 -14.07 13.06
C ASP A 245 -5.86 -13.34 14.38
N GLY A 246 -6.40 -14.09 15.34
CA GLY A 246 -6.83 -13.56 16.63
C GLY A 246 -5.68 -13.00 17.47
N GLU A 247 -4.47 -13.55 17.37
CA GLU A 247 -3.32 -13.07 18.14
C GLU A 247 -2.88 -11.68 17.69
N ARG A 248 -2.77 -11.45 16.38
CA ARG A 248 -2.46 -10.13 15.84
C ARG A 248 -3.61 -9.15 16.07
N ALA A 249 -4.85 -9.60 15.89
CA ALA A 249 -6.02 -8.79 16.20
C ALA A 249 -5.99 -8.28 17.65
N LEU A 250 -5.74 -9.18 18.61
CA LEU A 250 -5.65 -8.83 20.04
C LEU A 250 -4.50 -7.85 20.31
N ALA A 251 -3.33 -8.07 19.73
CA ALA A 251 -2.20 -7.16 19.90
C ALA A 251 -2.49 -5.74 19.40
N HIS A 252 -3.20 -5.59 18.29
CA HIS A 252 -3.63 -4.29 17.78
C HIS A 252 -4.73 -3.66 18.66
N ALA A 253 -5.74 -4.44 19.08
CA ALA A 253 -6.79 -3.97 19.99
C ALA A 253 -6.24 -3.44 21.33
N GLN A 254 -5.28 -4.16 21.93
CA GLN A 254 -4.60 -3.72 23.15
C GLN A 254 -3.83 -2.41 22.95
N ARG A 255 -3.17 -2.22 21.81
CA ARG A 255 -2.50 -0.94 21.49
C ARG A 255 -3.50 0.19 21.30
N CYS A 256 -4.65 -0.08 20.65
CA CYS A 256 -5.74 0.89 20.52
C CYS A 256 -6.20 1.37 21.90
N LEU A 257 -6.54 0.44 22.80
CA LEU A 257 -6.96 0.78 24.16
C LEU A 257 -5.87 1.52 24.94
N GLY A 258 -4.61 1.04 24.85
CA GLY A 258 -3.48 1.67 25.53
C GLY A 258 -3.23 3.12 25.08
N ILE A 259 -3.43 3.44 23.80
CA ILE A 259 -3.35 4.82 23.29
C ILE A 259 -4.52 5.64 23.83
N ALA A 260 -5.75 5.10 23.80
CA ALA A 260 -6.93 5.79 24.28
C ALA A 260 -6.79 6.19 25.77
N GLU A 261 -6.28 5.29 26.60
CA GLU A 261 -6.06 5.53 28.02
C GLU A 261 -4.92 6.51 28.31
N ALA A 262 -3.75 6.32 27.66
CA ALA A 262 -2.55 7.12 27.91
C ALA A 262 -2.73 8.59 27.50
N ASP A 263 -3.36 8.83 26.38
CA ASP A 263 -3.57 10.17 25.82
C ASP A 263 -4.94 10.76 26.16
N ARG A 264 -5.74 10.02 26.94
CA ARG A 264 -7.12 10.41 27.34
C ARG A 264 -7.95 10.79 26.13
N VAL A 265 -7.92 9.94 25.12
CA VAL A 265 -8.75 10.11 23.94
C VAL A 265 -10.18 9.83 24.34
N ASP A 266 -11.00 10.87 24.28
CA ASP A 266 -12.44 10.79 24.53
C ASP A 266 -13.16 10.38 23.23
N ASP A 267 -14.48 10.59 23.17
CA ASP A 267 -15.25 10.30 22.00
C ASP A 267 -15.54 8.79 21.84
N PHE A 268 -15.78 8.31 20.65
CA PHE A 268 -16.10 6.89 20.39
C PHE A 268 -14.91 5.92 20.51
N VAL A 269 -13.68 6.41 20.59
CA VAL A 269 -12.46 5.58 20.54
C VAL A 269 -12.38 4.54 21.67
N PRO A 270 -12.68 4.86 22.96
CA PRO A 270 -12.70 3.85 24.01
C PRO A 270 -13.72 2.72 23.76
N ALA A 271 -14.92 3.06 23.25
CA ALA A 271 -15.92 2.06 22.90
C ALA A 271 -15.46 1.16 21.76
N SER A 272 -14.84 1.75 20.72
CA SER A 272 -14.24 1.01 19.60
C SER A 272 -13.08 0.11 20.03
N ALA A 273 -12.26 0.54 21.00
CA ALA A 273 -11.16 -0.28 21.51
C ALA A 273 -11.68 -1.55 22.22
N HIS A 274 -12.74 -1.44 23.02
CA HIS A 274 -13.39 -2.58 23.65
C HIS A 274 -14.14 -3.46 22.63
N GLU A 275 -14.72 -2.90 21.56
CA GLU A 275 -15.26 -3.65 20.43
C GLU A 275 -14.16 -4.50 19.76
N ALA A 276 -12.99 -3.91 19.48
CA ALA A 276 -11.87 -4.62 18.89
C ALA A 276 -11.34 -5.76 19.77
N LEU A 277 -11.24 -5.54 21.10
CA LEU A 277 -10.87 -6.58 22.06
C LEU A 277 -11.89 -7.72 22.07
N SER A 278 -13.19 -7.38 22.12
CA SER A 278 -14.27 -8.36 22.06
C SER A 278 -14.18 -9.25 20.81
N ARG A 279 -13.96 -8.64 19.66
CA ARG A 279 -13.80 -9.33 18.37
C ARG A 279 -12.58 -10.23 18.37
N ALA A 280 -11.45 -9.74 18.83
CA ALA A 280 -10.20 -10.51 18.89
C ALA A 280 -10.34 -11.73 19.81
N TYR A 281 -10.91 -11.58 21.00
CA TYR A 281 -11.18 -12.69 21.92
C TYR A 281 -12.17 -13.70 21.33
N ALA A 282 -13.20 -13.24 20.62
CA ALA A 282 -14.13 -14.15 19.93
C ALA A 282 -13.41 -15.00 18.88
N VAL A 283 -12.48 -14.43 18.09
CA VAL A 283 -11.66 -15.15 17.12
C VAL A 283 -10.73 -16.17 17.81
N LEU A 284 -10.18 -15.82 18.97
CA LEU A 284 -9.35 -16.72 19.79
C LEU A 284 -10.14 -17.83 20.50
N GLY A 285 -11.48 -17.73 20.51
CA GLY A 285 -12.35 -18.68 21.19
C GLY A 285 -12.56 -18.40 22.68
N ASP A 286 -12.01 -17.31 23.23
CA ASP A 286 -12.27 -16.87 24.61
C ASP A 286 -13.58 -16.10 24.68
N MET A 287 -14.69 -16.84 24.77
CA MET A 287 -16.03 -16.28 24.76
C MET A 287 -16.40 -15.55 26.05
N GLU A 288 -15.71 -15.82 27.16
CA GLU A 288 -15.92 -15.10 28.42
C GLU A 288 -15.35 -13.68 28.30
N ALA A 289 -14.08 -13.57 27.97
CA ALA A 289 -13.45 -12.26 27.72
C ALA A 289 -14.16 -11.47 26.61
N ALA A 290 -14.55 -12.15 25.51
CA ALA A 290 -15.28 -11.49 24.43
C ALA A 290 -16.60 -10.86 24.90
N ARG A 291 -17.38 -11.52 25.78
CA ARG A 291 -18.61 -10.96 26.33
C ARG A 291 -18.35 -9.82 27.32
N GLU A 292 -17.31 -9.92 28.14
CA GLU A 292 -16.93 -8.85 29.06
C GLU A 292 -16.57 -7.57 28.30
N GLU A 293 -15.72 -7.67 27.31
CA GLU A 293 -15.30 -6.54 26.47
C GLU A 293 -16.49 -5.95 25.68
N ARG A 294 -17.34 -6.81 25.11
CA ARG A 294 -18.57 -6.37 24.44
C ARG A 294 -19.46 -5.55 25.36
N ASN A 295 -19.65 -5.97 26.61
CA ASN A 295 -20.45 -5.27 27.59
C ASN A 295 -19.83 -3.93 28.00
N LEU A 296 -18.48 -3.85 28.03
CA LEU A 296 -17.76 -2.59 28.26
C LEU A 296 -18.00 -1.62 27.11
N SER A 297 -17.84 -2.07 25.86
CA SER A 297 -18.10 -1.27 24.69
C SER A 297 -19.53 -0.72 24.65
N TYR A 298 -20.53 -1.56 24.92
CA TYR A 298 -21.93 -1.09 25.01
C TYR A 298 -22.16 -0.02 26.09
N ARG A 299 -21.57 -0.17 27.27
CA ARG A 299 -21.71 0.83 28.32
C ARG A 299 -21.12 2.18 27.96
N LEU A 300 -19.99 2.17 27.24
CA LEU A 300 -19.37 3.40 26.76
C LEU A 300 -20.18 4.00 25.61
N ALA A 301 -20.70 3.18 24.71
CA ALA A 301 -21.50 3.63 23.57
C ALA A 301 -22.78 4.36 23.99
N VAL A 302 -23.38 4.02 25.12
CA VAL A 302 -24.60 4.68 25.63
C VAL A 302 -24.38 6.17 25.93
N GLU A 303 -23.15 6.58 26.26
CA GLU A 303 -22.79 7.98 26.55
C GLU A 303 -22.46 8.80 25.29
N LEU A 304 -22.37 8.15 24.10
CA LEU A 304 -22.09 8.79 22.82
C LEU A 304 -23.36 9.40 22.22
N ASP A 305 -23.18 10.24 21.19
CA ASP A 305 -24.31 10.68 20.39
C ASP A 305 -24.94 9.53 19.59
N ASP A 306 -26.12 9.78 18.99
CA ASP A 306 -26.89 8.73 18.35
C ASP A 306 -26.17 8.14 17.13
N GLU A 307 -25.44 8.94 16.35
CA GLU A 307 -24.73 8.50 15.14
C GLU A 307 -23.54 7.61 15.51
N GLU A 308 -22.73 8.03 16.45
CA GLU A 308 -21.57 7.25 16.91
C GLU A 308 -21.99 5.95 17.60
N ARG A 309 -23.06 6.01 18.41
CA ARG A 309 -23.62 4.83 19.07
C ARG A 309 -24.08 3.79 18.05
N ASP A 310 -24.83 4.21 17.02
CA ASP A 310 -25.35 3.32 15.98
C ASP A 310 -24.21 2.58 15.27
N VAL A 311 -23.08 3.25 15.01
CA VAL A 311 -21.88 2.64 14.41
C VAL A 311 -21.29 1.56 15.33
N ILE A 312 -21.10 1.87 16.62
CA ILE A 312 -20.56 0.90 17.57
C ILE A 312 -21.50 -0.30 17.76
N GLU A 313 -22.80 -0.07 17.88
CA GLU A 313 -23.79 -1.14 18.03
C GLU A 313 -23.86 -2.02 16.78
N HIS A 314 -23.77 -1.43 15.59
CA HIS A 314 -23.68 -2.19 14.34
C HIS A 314 -22.44 -3.09 14.36
N ASP A 315 -21.28 -2.55 14.68
CA ASP A 315 -20.01 -3.31 14.71
C ASP A 315 -20.05 -4.44 15.74
N LEU A 316 -20.56 -4.18 16.95
CA LEU A 316 -20.76 -5.19 17.97
C LEU A 316 -21.72 -6.31 17.53
N GLY A 317 -22.72 -5.96 16.72
CA GLY A 317 -23.65 -6.92 16.12
C GLY A 317 -23.01 -7.90 15.13
N THR A 318 -21.85 -7.55 14.56
CA THR A 318 -21.11 -8.40 13.63
C THR A 318 -20.11 -9.36 14.29
N ILE A 319 -19.92 -9.26 15.63
CA ILE A 319 -18.99 -10.15 16.35
C ILE A 319 -19.61 -11.54 16.48
N PRO A 320 -18.90 -12.62 16.14
CA PRO A 320 -19.44 -13.98 16.16
C PRO A 320 -19.48 -14.56 17.58
N ILE A 321 -20.23 -13.93 18.49
CA ILE A 321 -20.48 -14.44 19.83
C ILE A 321 -21.84 -15.16 19.82
N PRO A 322 -21.91 -16.47 20.13
CA PRO A 322 -23.17 -17.18 20.22
C PRO A 322 -24.10 -16.49 21.24
N LEU A 323 -25.36 -16.29 20.85
CA LEU A 323 -26.42 -15.92 21.77
C LEU A 323 -26.54 -17.06 22.78
N GLY A 324 -26.24 -16.79 24.03
CA GLY A 324 -26.31 -17.77 25.14
C GLY A 324 -27.74 -18.11 25.51
#